data_582d4f126521739fce5adeb22abe6b16
#
_entry.id   582d4f126521739fce5adeb22abe6b16
#
_cell.length_a   1.000
_cell.length_b   1.000
_cell.length_c   1.000
_cell.angle_alpha   90.00
_cell.angle_beta   90.00
_cell.angle_gamma   90.00
#
_symmetry.space_group_name_H-M   'P 1'
#
loop_
_entity.id
_entity.type
_entity.pdbx_description
1 polymer ?
#
loop_
_entity_poly.entity_id
_entity_poly.type
_entity_poly.pdbx_seq_one_letter_code
_entity_poly.pdbx_strand_id
1 'polypeptide(L)'
;VDRGEHLDFAMEMIRRAAEMEPNEGYIIDSLGWAHYRLGDYETATQHLERAVELEPGDPVLNDHLGDAYWQTGRKLEARFQWRRSLTLDPADGERDRIEAKLVAGPNVPLVKQAESGAGAQLPKPVRP
;
A
#
# COMPACT_ATOMS: atom_id res chain seq x y z
N VAL A 1 5.11 -25.08 -2.82
CA VAL A 1 5.70 -25.04 -2.42
C VAL A 1 6.31 -23.97 -2.30
N ASP A 2 6.69 -23.69 -2.51
CA ASP A 2 7.41 -23.05 -2.89
C ASP A 2 7.15 -21.63 -2.82
N ARG A 3 5.97 -21.14 -3.16
CA ARG A 3 5.60 -19.81 -3.03
C ARG A 3 5.58 -19.39 -1.59
N GLY A 4 5.01 -20.22 -0.71
CA GLY A 4 5.02 -19.93 0.71
C GLY A 4 6.40 -19.92 1.31
N GLU A 5 7.23 -20.83 0.86
CA GLU A 5 8.61 -20.89 1.36
C GLU A 5 9.40 -19.66 0.93
N HIS A 6 9.18 -19.19 -0.30
CA HIS A 6 9.85 -18.00 -0.77
C HIS A 6 9.42 -16.77 0.01
N LEU A 7 8.13 -16.67 0.30
CA LEU A 7 7.61 -15.54 1.07
C LEU A 7 8.16 -15.55 2.49
N ASP A 8 8.24 -16.74 3.09
CA ASP A 8 8.79 -16.86 4.44
C ASP A 8 10.25 -16.45 4.48
N PHE A 9 11.00 -16.88 3.47
CA PHE A 9 12.41 -16.53 3.40
C PHE A 9 12.59 -15.03 3.21
N ALA A 10 11.85 -14.44 2.28
CA ALA A 10 11.93 -13.01 2.02
C ALA A 10 11.54 -12.21 3.25
N MET A 11 10.48 -12.64 3.94
CA MET A 11 10.03 -11.97 5.15
C MET A 11 11.11 -12.01 6.23
N GLU A 12 11.78 -13.15 6.37
CA GLU A 12 12.83 -13.26 7.37
C GLU A 12 14.00 -12.34 7.04
N MET A 13 14.37 -12.26 5.76
CA MET A 13 15.44 -11.36 5.35
C MET A 13 15.11 -9.91 5.66
N ILE A 14 13.88 -9.50 5.33
CA ILE A 14 13.46 -8.13 5.58
C ILE A 14 13.41 -7.86 7.07
N ARG A 15 12.92 -8.82 7.86
CA ARG A 15 12.86 -8.65 9.31
C ARG A 15 14.25 -8.45 9.90
N ARG A 16 15.22 -9.25 9.43
CA ARG A 16 16.59 -9.09 9.90
C ARG A 16 17.17 -7.74 9.53
N ALA A 17 16.89 -7.29 8.30
CA ALA A 17 17.37 -5.99 7.89
C ALA A 17 16.77 -4.89 8.77
N ALA A 18 15.49 -5.01 9.10
CA ALA A 18 14.83 -4.02 9.96
C ALA A 18 15.40 -4.03 11.37
N GLU A 19 15.77 -5.20 11.88
CA GLU A 19 16.40 -5.28 13.19
C GLU A 19 17.77 -4.62 13.20
N MET A 20 18.51 -4.76 12.11
CA MET A 20 19.84 -4.17 12.01
C MET A 20 19.77 -2.68 11.75
N GLU A 21 18.72 -2.21 11.08
CA GLU A 21 18.56 -0.79 10.73
C GLU A 21 17.18 -0.31 11.17
N PRO A 22 16.95 -0.22 12.48
CA PRO A 22 15.59 0.06 12.97
C PRO A 22 15.08 1.46 12.67
N ASN A 23 15.95 2.35 12.22
CA ASN A 23 15.55 3.71 11.86
C ASN A 23 15.62 3.96 10.36
N GLU A 24 15.72 2.89 9.56
CA GLU A 24 15.75 3.04 8.11
C GLU A 24 14.33 2.91 7.57
N GLY A 25 13.73 4.06 7.23
CA GLY A 25 12.33 4.10 6.85
C GLY A 25 11.97 3.20 5.68
N TYR A 26 12.86 3.11 4.69
CA TYR A 26 12.55 2.31 3.51
C TYR A 26 12.55 0.81 3.80
N ILE A 27 13.41 0.37 4.71
CA ILE A 27 13.41 -1.03 5.13
C ILE A 27 12.14 -1.33 5.93
N ILE A 28 11.75 -0.42 6.82
CA ILE A 28 10.52 -0.59 7.60
C ILE A 28 9.31 -0.61 6.67
N ASP A 29 9.31 0.24 5.64
CA ASP A 29 8.25 0.22 4.64
C ASP A 29 8.19 -1.14 3.94
N SER A 30 9.36 -1.68 3.56
CA SER A 30 9.38 -2.99 2.90
C SER A 30 8.78 -4.07 3.79
N LEU A 31 9.10 -4.02 5.08
CA LEU A 31 8.54 -4.99 6.03
C LEU A 31 7.02 -4.80 6.13
N GLY A 32 6.57 -3.57 6.26
CA GLY A 32 5.15 -3.30 6.33
C GLY A 32 4.42 -3.73 5.06
N TRP A 33 5.01 -3.46 3.91
CA TRP A 33 4.36 -3.82 2.65
C TRP A 33 4.32 -5.33 2.45
N ALA A 34 5.35 -6.05 2.94
CA ALA A 34 5.31 -7.51 2.90
C ALA A 34 4.14 -8.05 3.72
N HIS A 35 3.92 -7.50 4.91
CA HIS A 35 2.75 -7.88 5.71
C HIS A 35 1.45 -7.54 5.00
N TYR A 36 1.40 -6.38 4.36
CA TYR A 36 0.21 -5.98 3.61
C TYR A 36 -0.12 -7.02 2.54
N ARG A 37 0.88 -7.43 1.79
CA ARG A 37 0.66 -8.39 0.70
C ARG A 37 0.24 -9.76 1.20
N LEU A 38 0.58 -10.09 2.44
CA LEU A 38 0.12 -11.32 3.07
C LEU A 38 -1.26 -11.19 3.71
N GLY A 39 -1.85 -10.00 3.65
CA GLY A 39 -3.16 -9.78 4.24
C GLY A 39 -3.13 -9.45 5.72
N ASP A 40 -1.94 -9.27 6.28
CA ASP A 40 -1.78 -8.95 7.70
C ASP A 40 -1.80 -7.44 7.85
N TYR A 41 -2.99 -6.86 7.72
CA TYR A 41 -3.13 -5.42 7.57
C TYR A 41 -2.85 -4.65 8.85
N GLU A 42 -3.17 -5.24 10.01
CA GLU A 42 -2.89 -4.55 11.27
C GLU A 42 -1.40 -4.39 11.51
N THR A 43 -0.65 -5.46 11.32
CA THR A 43 0.79 -5.39 11.48
C THR A 43 1.41 -4.48 10.41
N ALA A 44 0.89 -4.57 9.18
CA ALA A 44 1.37 -3.71 8.12
C ALA A 44 1.19 -2.24 8.49
N THR A 45 0.03 -1.90 9.06
CA THR A 45 -0.23 -0.52 9.45
C THR A 45 0.77 -0.02 10.46
N GLN A 46 1.10 -0.85 11.46
CA GLN A 46 2.06 -0.45 12.48
C GLN A 46 3.43 -0.13 11.88
N HIS A 47 3.90 -0.99 10.99
CA HIS A 47 5.20 -0.76 10.35
C HIS A 47 5.15 0.45 9.42
N LEU A 48 4.06 0.60 8.66
CA LEU A 48 3.98 1.71 7.72
C LEU A 48 3.83 3.05 8.43
N GLU A 49 3.16 3.07 9.58
CA GLU A 49 3.14 4.28 10.42
C GLU A 49 4.54 4.67 10.83
N ARG A 50 5.33 3.67 11.25
CA ARG A 50 6.71 3.95 11.64
C ARG A 50 7.54 4.44 10.45
N ALA A 51 7.35 3.81 9.29
CA ALA A 51 8.09 4.23 8.10
C ALA A 51 7.80 5.69 7.74
N VAL A 52 6.54 6.10 7.82
CA VAL A 52 6.17 7.48 7.53
C VAL A 52 6.73 8.43 8.58
N GLU A 53 6.79 8.01 9.84
CA GLU A 53 7.44 8.83 10.86
C GLU A 53 8.90 9.10 10.50
N LEU A 54 9.56 8.09 9.95
CA LEU A 54 10.97 8.22 9.60
C LEU A 54 11.20 8.99 8.31
N GLU A 55 10.28 8.87 7.36
CA GLU A 55 10.39 9.53 6.06
C GLU A 55 9.06 10.18 5.70
N PRO A 56 8.68 11.24 6.42
CA PRO A 56 7.34 11.83 6.22
C PRO A 56 7.16 12.51 4.88
N GLY A 57 8.24 12.82 4.18
CA GLY A 57 8.15 13.49 2.88
C GLY A 57 8.11 12.56 1.68
N ASP A 58 8.06 11.25 1.91
CA ASP A 58 8.08 10.31 0.80
C ASP A 58 6.66 9.99 0.35
N PRO A 59 6.32 10.28 -0.92
CA PRO A 59 4.94 10.04 -1.37
C PRO A 59 4.56 8.57 -1.40
N VAL A 60 5.50 7.67 -1.70
CA VAL A 60 5.19 6.25 -1.79
C VAL A 60 4.86 5.69 -0.42
N LEU A 61 5.61 6.07 0.60
CA LEU A 61 5.35 5.59 1.95
C LEU A 61 4.00 6.09 2.46
N ASN A 62 3.66 7.34 2.17
CA ASN A 62 2.34 7.87 2.56
C ASN A 62 1.22 7.14 1.83
N ASP A 63 1.43 6.80 0.56
CA ASP A 63 0.46 6.04 -0.21
C ASP A 63 0.26 4.65 0.37
N HIS A 64 1.35 3.95 0.69
CA HIS A 64 1.26 2.62 1.29
C HIS A 64 0.50 2.66 2.62
N LEU A 65 0.77 3.67 3.43
CA LEU A 65 0.07 3.80 4.70
C LEU A 65 -1.43 4.01 4.47
N GLY A 66 -1.77 4.79 3.45
CA GLY A 66 -3.17 4.97 3.09
C GLY A 66 -3.84 3.66 2.74
N ASP A 67 -3.16 2.82 1.96
CA ASP A 67 -3.70 1.51 1.61
C ASP A 67 -3.95 0.67 2.84
N ALA A 68 -3.00 0.67 3.79
CA ALA A 68 -3.14 -0.12 5.02
C ALA A 68 -4.29 0.40 5.88
N TYR A 69 -4.41 1.71 6.03
CA TYR A 69 -5.54 2.27 6.78
C TYR A 69 -6.88 1.85 6.15
N TRP A 70 -6.96 1.88 4.83
CA TRP A 70 -8.20 1.49 4.16
C TRP A 70 -8.58 0.06 4.50
N GLN A 71 -7.61 -0.84 4.46
CA GLN A 71 -7.88 -2.26 4.71
C GLN A 71 -8.28 -2.52 6.15
N THR A 72 -7.88 -1.66 7.08
CA THR A 72 -8.27 -1.81 8.48
C THR A 72 -9.52 -1.00 8.82
N GLY A 73 -10.20 -0.46 7.81
CA GLY A 73 -11.45 0.25 8.01
C GLY A 73 -11.33 1.72 8.35
N ARG A 74 -10.11 2.24 8.38
CA ARG A 74 -9.85 3.63 8.75
C ARG A 74 -9.83 4.48 7.48
N LYS A 75 -10.99 4.66 6.90
CA LYS A 75 -11.09 5.24 5.56
C LYS A 75 -10.79 6.73 5.51
N LEU A 76 -11.13 7.47 6.55
CA LEU A 76 -10.77 8.89 6.58
C LEU A 76 -9.27 9.08 6.66
N GLU A 77 -8.61 8.28 7.49
CA GLU A 77 -7.15 8.34 7.58
C GLU A 77 -6.50 7.92 6.28
N ALA A 78 -7.09 6.92 5.60
CA ALA A 78 -6.57 6.50 4.31
C ALA A 78 -6.61 7.65 3.32
N ARG A 79 -7.74 8.34 3.23
CA ARG A 79 -7.87 9.46 2.30
C ARG A 79 -6.91 10.58 2.64
N PHE A 80 -6.72 10.84 3.94
CA PHE A 80 -5.76 11.86 4.35
C PHE A 80 -4.36 11.52 3.85
N GLN A 81 -3.95 10.26 4.01
CA GLN A 81 -2.61 9.86 3.60
C GLN A 81 -2.44 9.93 2.08
N TRP A 82 -3.47 9.55 1.33
CA TRP A 82 -3.40 9.64 -0.13
C TRP A 82 -3.33 11.10 -0.59
N ARG A 83 -4.11 11.98 0.02
CA ARG A 83 -4.05 13.40 -0.32
C ARG A 83 -2.68 13.97 0.02
N ARG A 84 -2.15 13.56 1.17
CA ARG A 84 -0.81 14.01 1.53
C ARG A 84 0.21 13.51 0.53
N SER A 85 0.11 12.27 0.11
CA SER A 85 1.02 11.73 -0.89
C SER A 85 1.01 12.59 -2.16
N LEU A 86 -0.18 13.02 -2.60
CA LEU A 86 -0.28 13.85 -3.78
C LEU A 86 0.44 15.19 -3.61
N THR A 87 0.47 15.75 -2.41
CA THR A 87 1.17 17.01 -2.17
C THR A 87 2.67 16.85 -2.14
N LEU A 88 3.17 15.62 -2.11
CA LEU A 88 4.59 15.33 -2.04
C LEU A 88 5.18 15.01 -3.42
N ASP A 89 4.45 15.32 -4.47
CA ASP A 89 4.90 15.25 -5.85
C ASP A 89 5.32 13.84 -6.26
N PRO A 90 4.39 12.89 -6.23
CA PRO A 90 4.71 11.53 -6.67
C PRO A 90 4.94 11.49 -8.18
N ALA A 91 5.60 10.42 -8.64
CA ALA A 91 5.80 10.21 -10.06
C ALA A 91 4.44 10.12 -10.77
N ASP A 92 4.42 10.42 -12.07
CA ASP A 92 3.16 10.55 -12.81
C ASP A 92 2.27 9.30 -12.71
N GLY A 93 2.84 8.12 -12.90
CA GLY A 93 2.05 6.90 -12.80
C GLY A 93 1.51 6.67 -11.40
N GLU A 94 2.30 7.02 -10.38
CA GLU A 94 1.86 6.92 -9.00
C GLU A 94 0.73 7.91 -8.73
N ARG A 95 0.88 9.12 -9.25
CA ARG A 95 -0.14 10.15 -9.07
C ARG A 95 -1.49 9.66 -9.56
N ASP A 96 -1.53 9.09 -10.76
CA ASP A 96 -2.78 8.63 -11.34
C ASP A 96 -3.41 7.54 -10.49
N ARG A 97 -2.59 6.61 -9.99
CA ARG A 97 -3.11 5.55 -9.13
C ARG A 97 -3.66 6.08 -7.82
N ILE A 98 -2.97 7.06 -7.23
CA ILE A 98 -3.42 7.62 -5.96
C ILE A 98 -4.73 8.39 -6.16
N GLU A 99 -4.84 9.13 -7.25
CA GLU A 99 -6.08 9.84 -7.55
C GLU A 99 -7.24 8.87 -7.72
N ALA A 100 -6.99 7.74 -8.38
CA ALA A 100 -8.02 6.73 -8.54
C ALA A 100 -8.44 6.15 -7.20
N LYS A 101 -7.51 5.97 -6.27
CA LYS A 101 -7.84 5.46 -4.94
C LYS A 101 -8.75 6.42 -4.19
N LEU A 102 -8.54 7.72 -4.36
CA LEU A 102 -9.41 8.69 -3.69
C LEU A 102 -10.84 8.60 -4.19
N VAL A 103 -11.03 8.18 -5.43
CA VAL A 103 -12.37 8.05 -5.99
C VAL A 103 -13.02 6.73 -5.61
N ALA A 104 -12.30 5.63 -5.72
CA ALA A 104 -12.89 4.29 -5.63
C ALA A 104 -12.23 3.36 -4.62
N GLY A 105 -11.25 3.85 -3.86
CA GLY A 105 -10.50 2.99 -2.95
C GLY A 105 -9.36 2.30 -3.66
N PRO A 106 -8.60 1.48 -2.94
CA PRO A 106 -7.45 0.79 -3.54
C PRO A 106 -7.86 -0.12 -4.66
N ASN A 107 -6.94 -0.29 -5.61
CA ASN A 107 -7.21 -1.13 -6.76
C ASN A 107 -7.47 -2.55 -6.38
N VAL A 108 -8.42 -3.17 -7.07
CA VAL A 108 -8.54 -4.61 -7.04
C VAL A 108 -7.69 -5.17 -8.17
N PRO A 109 -7.27 -6.43 -8.08
CA PRO A 109 -6.50 -7.04 -9.16
C PRO A 109 -7.23 -6.97 -10.49
N LEU A 110 -6.48 -6.83 -11.58
CA LEU A 110 -7.07 -6.74 -12.90
C LEU A 110 -8.02 -7.88 -13.21
N VAL A 111 -7.67 -9.07 -12.79
CA VAL A 111 -8.51 -10.23 -12.99
C VAL A 111 -9.88 -10.02 -12.35
N LYS A 112 -9.89 -9.52 -11.13
CA LYS A 112 -11.13 -9.26 -10.44
C LYS A 112 -11.91 -8.14 -11.08
N GLN A 113 -11.21 -7.11 -11.52
CA GLN A 113 -11.87 -6.00 -12.21
C GLN A 113 -12.55 -6.47 -13.49
N ALA A 114 -11.88 -7.33 -14.23
CA ALA A 114 -12.43 -7.85 -15.47
C ALA A 114 -13.68 -8.66 -15.21
N GLU A 115 -13.67 -9.47 -14.17
CA GLU A 115 -14.83 -10.26 -13.81
C GLU A 115 -16.00 -9.38 -13.41
N SER A 116 -15.69 -8.38 -12.61
CA SER A 116 -16.72 -7.42 -12.20
C SER A 116 -17.23 -6.65 -13.40
N GLY A 117 -16.34 -6.25 -14.24
CA GLY A 117 -16.69 -5.42 -15.37
C GLY A 117 -17.52 -6.13 -16.38
N ALA A 118 -17.39 -7.41 -16.43
CA ALA A 118 -18.23 -8.17 -17.34
C ALA A 118 -19.66 -7.96 -16.97
N GLY A 119 -19.88 -7.76 -15.78
CA GLY A 119 -21.17 -7.37 -15.40
C GLY A 119 -21.24 -5.92 -15.41
N ALA A 120 -20.39 -5.30 -15.67
CA ALA A 120 -20.56 -3.94 -15.60
C ALA A 120 -19.67 -3.20 -16.34
N GLN A 121 -19.45 -3.25 -16.64
CA GLN A 121 -18.77 -2.25 -16.76
C GLN A 121 -18.26 -1.44 -16.79
N LEU A 122 -18.12 -1.54 -17.19
CA LEU A 122 -17.35 -0.55 -16.90
C LEU A 122 -17.24 0.16 -16.91
N PRO A 123 -17.20 0.27 -17.05
CA PRO A 123 -16.97 1.29 -16.71
C PRO A 123 -16.77 1.79 -16.88
N LYS A 124 -16.96 1.74 -17.13
CA LYS A 124 -16.69 2.58 -16.89
C LYS A 124 -16.43 3.26 -16.75
N PRO A 125 -16.39 3.09 -17.03
CA PRO A 125 -15.88 3.97 -16.59
C PRO A 125 -15.72 4.39 -16.39
N VAL A 126 -15.77 4.09 -16.63
CA VAL A 126 -15.54 4.67 -16.03
C VAL A 126 -15.49 4.83 -15.91
N ARG A 127 -15.65 4.46 -16.35
CA ARG A 127 -15.43 4.80 -15.94
C ARG A 127 -15.43 4.98 -15.57
N PRO A 128 -15.60 4.58 -16.03
CA PRO A 128 -15.46 4.89 -15.52
C PRO A 128 -15.35 4.93 -15.48
#